data_0d16cf39ac347505cd563806af401979
#
_entry.id   0d16cf39ac347505cd563806af401979
#
_cell.length_a   1.000
_cell.length_b   1.000
_cell.length_c   1.000
_cell.angle_alpha   90.00
_cell.angle_beta   90.00
_cell.angle_gamma   90.00
#
_symmetry.space_group_name_H-M   'P 1'
#
loop_
_entity.id
_entity.type
_entity.pdbx_description
1 polymer ?
#
loop_
_entity_poly.entity_id
_entity_poly.type
_entity_poly.pdbx_seq_one_letter_code
_entity_poly.pdbx_strand_id
1 'polypeptide(L)'
;MTAEEMTALWKKRLGYDESRTDCEAVRCDGPDIDALVLEDAKAWYSKALRDMPLCCLPMTEISPLPTAAASPEGAARFLLPEGVIRIGAVSAPEWEKEAFIVTEAGNHDADAQSNPFARAGLCRPVALVSDRGLTIYPAPENPETMTVMAVMEQDESGCFRVTGEMMAHAPMISIHPEKTK
;
A
#
# COMPACT_ATOMS: atom_id res chain seq x y z
N MET A 1 -3.93 5.88 -12.89
CA MET A 1 -2.93 6.77 -13.53
C MET A 1 -1.90 5.91 -14.21
N THR A 2 -1.66 6.12 -15.50
CA THR A 2 -0.63 5.40 -16.27
C THR A 2 0.77 5.92 -15.95
N ALA A 3 1.81 5.22 -16.42
CA ALA A 3 3.19 5.69 -16.27
C ALA A 3 3.43 7.04 -16.96
N GLU A 4 2.82 7.25 -18.13
CA GLU A 4 2.90 8.51 -18.87
C GLU A 4 2.24 9.66 -18.12
N GLU A 5 1.03 9.46 -17.58
CA GLU A 5 0.34 10.46 -16.76
C GLU A 5 1.12 10.78 -15.49
N MET A 6 1.74 9.76 -14.86
CA MET A 6 2.59 9.94 -13.69
C MET A 6 3.82 10.78 -14.02
N THR A 7 4.50 10.49 -15.13
CA THR A 7 5.66 11.26 -15.60
C THR A 7 5.30 12.71 -15.89
N ALA A 8 4.20 12.94 -16.60
CA ALA A 8 3.73 14.30 -16.92
C ALA A 8 3.40 15.10 -15.65
N LEU A 9 2.71 14.47 -14.71
CA LEU A 9 2.38 15.10 -13.43
C LEU A 9 3.64 15.44 -12.62
N TRP A 10 4.62 14.53 -12.60
CA TRP A 10 5.86 14.72 -11.89
C TRP A 10 6.74 15.81 -12.50
N LYS A 11 6.85 15.84 -13.83
CA LYS A 11 7.52 16.94 -14.57
C LYS A 11 6.92 18.30 -14.19
N LYS A 12 5.59 18.42 -14.21
CA LYS A 12 4.91 19.65 -13.83
C LYS A 12 5.25 20.09 -12.40
N ARG A 13 5.37 19.13 -11.46
CA ARG A 13 5.76 19.41 -10.08
C ARG A 13 7.23 19.84 -9.93
N LEU A 14 8.10 19.24 -10.72
CA LEU A 14 9.52 19.58 -10.76
C LEU A 14 9.79 20.92 -11.50
N GLY A 15 8.74 21.54 -12.06
CA GLY A 15 8.88 22.79 -12.79
C GLY A 15 9.46 22.62 -14.20
N TYR A 16 9.48 21.39 -14.73
CA TYR A 16 9.74 21.17 -16.15
C TYR A 16 8.53 21.66 -16.94
N ASP A 17 8.61 22.89 -17.43
CA ASP A 17 7.57 23.49 -18.27
C ASP A 17 7.86 23.13 -19.73
N GLU A 18 6.99 22.32 -20.33
CA GLU A 18 7.08 21.97 -21.76
C GLU A 18 6.93 23.18 -22.68
N SER A 19 6.41 24.30 -22.15
CA SER A 19 6.28 25.56 -22.91
C SER A 19 7.59 26.29 -23.11
N ARG A 20 8.65 25.91 -22.43
CA ARG A 20 10.01 26.45 -22.62
C ARG A 20 10.82 25.67 -23.65
N THR A 21 10.21 25.31 -24.76
CA THR A 21 10.91 24.86 -25.97
C THR A 21 11.53 26.03 -26.70
N ASP A 22 12.34 26.84 -26.04
CA ASP A 22 13.34 27.64 -26.71
C ASP A 22 14.52 26.72 -27.06
N CYS A 23 14.37 26.08 -28.20
CA CYS A 23 15.39 25.68 -29.17
C CYS A 23 16.85 25.63 -28.66
N GLU A 24 17.18 24.83 -27.69
CA GLU A 24 18.55 24.36 -27.56
C GLU A 24 18.62 22.91 -27.98
N ALA A 25 19.52 22.65 -28.91
CA ALA A 25 19.76 21.36 -29.53
C ALA A 25 19.69 20.24 -28.50
N VAL A 26 18.69 19.38 -28.60
CA VAL A 26 18.58 18.15 -27.84
C VAL A 26 19.87 17.37 -28.11
N ARG A 27 20.77 17.32 -27.12
CA ARG A 27 21.90 16.40 -27.17
C ARG A 27 21.31 15.00 -27.12
N CYS A 28 21.41 14.28 -28.23
CA CYS A 28 20.91 12.91 -28.36
C CYS A 28 21.61 11.90 -27.42
N ASP A 29 22.63 12.34 -26.70
CA ASP A 29 23.49 11.49 -25.86
C ASP A 29 23.25 11.74 -24.35
N GLY A 30 22.20 12.48 -23.97
CA GLY A 30 21.82 12.71 -22.57
C GLY A 30 21.00 11.56 -22.00
N PRO A 31 20.95 11.39 -20.65
CA PRO A 31 20.07 10.43 -20.03
C PRO A 31 18.61 10.75 -20.39
N ASP A 32 17.80 9.72 -20.57
CA ASP A 32 16.37 9.86 -20.78
C ASP A 32 15.73 10.48 -19.53
N ILE A 33 15.40 11.78 -19.63
CA ILE A 33 14.81 12.54 -18.53
C ILE A 33 13.48 11.94 -18.09
N ASP A 34 12.68 11.42 -19.03
CA ASP A 34 11.39 10.82 -18.73
C ASP A 34 11.54 9.54 -17.91
N ALA A 35 12.52 8.72 -18.24
CA ALA A 35 12.85 7.54 -17.47
C ALA A 35 13.30 7.89 -16.05
N LEU A 36 14.17 8.89 -15.88
CA LEU A 36 14.63 9.34 -14.56
C LEU A 36 13.50 9.92 -13.72
N VAL A 37 12.65 10.75 -14.32
CA VAL A 37 11.48 11.34 -13.65
C VAL A 37 10.49 10.25 -13.24
N LEU A 38 10.28 9.24 -14.07
CA LEU A 38 9.39 8.12 -13.74
C LEU A 38 9.97 7.24 -12.61
N GLU A 39 11.28 7.01 -12.59
CA GLU A 39 11.94 6.28 -11.50
C GLU A 39 11.79 7.01 -10.16
N ASP A 40 12.01 8.32 -10.14
CA ASP A 40 11.82 9.14 -8.93
C ASP A 40 10.35 9.12 -8.45
N ALA A 41 9.41 9.26 -9.38
CA ALA A 41 7.98 9.18 -9.09
C ALA A 41 7.58 7.81 -8.51
N LYS A 42 8.10 6.71 -9.08
CA LYS A 42 7.89 5.35 -8.57
C LYS A 42 8.48 5.15 -7.18
N ALA A 43 9.69 5.65 -6.95
CA ALA A 43 10.35 5.58 -5.64
C ALA A 43 9.53 6.32 -4.57
N TRP A 44 9.06 7.53 -4.89
CA TRP A 44 8.16 8.25 -4.01
C TRP A 44 6.84 7.49 -3.77
N TYR A 45 6.22 6.97 -4.82
CA TYR A 45 4.96 6.25 -4.73
C TYR A 45 5.08 5.01 -3.83
N SER A 46 6.11 4.18 -4.04
CA SER A 46 6.36 3.01 -3.21
C SER A 46 6.61 3.37 -1.74
N LYS A 47 7.31 4.47 -1.49
CA LYS A 47 7.51 5.00 -0.15
C LYS A 47 6.20 5.50 0.46
N ALA A 48 5.40 6.24 -0.29
CA ALA A 48 4.10 6.75 0.16
C ALA A 48 3.15 5.62 0.56
N LEU A 49 3.06 4.53 -0.22
CA LEU A 49 2.23 3.36 0.11
C LEU A 49 2.63 2.69 1.43
N ARG A 50 3.91 2.75 1.82
CA ARG A 50 4.43 2.14 3.06
C ARG A 50 4.26 3.05 4.27
N ASP A 51 4.57 4.34 4.11
CA ASP A 51 4.79 5.26 5.23
C ASP A 51 3.59 6.16 5.54
N MET A 52 2.75 6.45 4.55
CA MET A 52 1.61 7.36 4.75
C MET A 52 0.51 6.74 5.62
N PRO A 53 -0.29 7.58 6.32
CA PRO A 53 -1.47 7.13 7.03
C PRO A 53 -2.45 6.40 6.10
N LEU A 54 -3.07 5.31 6.58
CA LEU A 54 -3.99 4.50 5.78
C LEU A 54 -5.19 5.31 5.23
N CYS A 55 -5.65 6.32 5.98
CA CYS A 55 -6.75 7.18 5.54
C CYS A 55 -6.43 7.99 4.26
N CYS A 56 -5.15 8.18 3.94
CA CYS A 56 -4.71 8.90 2.74
C CYS A 56 -4.49 7.96 1.55
N LEU A 57 -4.47 6.64 1.77
CA LEU A 57 -4.11 5.64 0.77
C LEU A 57 -5.35 5.06 0.08
N PRO A 58 -5.25 4.70 -1.21
CA PRO A 58 -6.31 4.00 -1.92
C PRO A 58 -6.40 2.56 -1.42
N MET A 59 -7.49 2.21 -0.76
CA MET A 59 -7.76 0.83 -0.35
C MET A 59 -8.61 0.11 -1.38
N THR A 60 -8.34 -1.17 -1.56
CA THR A 60 -9.08 -2.08 -2.44
C THR A 60 -9.54 -3.28 -1.64
N GLU A 61 -10.74 -3.73 -1.88
CA GLU A 61 -11.21 -5.01 -1.37
C GLU A 61 -10.53 -6.15 -2.12
N ILE A 62 -9.92 -7.06 -1.37
CA ILE A 62 -9.20 -8.23 -1.90
C ILE A 62 -9.85 -9.55 -1.51
N SER A 63 -11.00 -9.52 -0.84
CA SER A 63 -11.79 -10.73 -0.51
C SER A 63 -12.61 -11.22 -1.72
N PRO A 64 -12.90 -12.54 -1.80
CA PRO A 64 -12.48 -13.58 -0.89
C PRO A 64 -11.02 -13.99 -1.06
N LEU A 65 -10.36 -14.32 0.04
CA LEU A 65 -8.96 -14.79 0.03
C LEU A 65 -8.88 -16.32 0.02
N PRO A 66 -7.91 -16.90 -0.70
CA PRO A 66 -7.68 -18.33 -0.67
C PRO A 66 -7.18 -18.78 0.72
N THR A 67 -7.81 -19.82 1.26
CA THR A 67 -7.45 -20.39 2.55
C THR A 67 -6.18 -21.24 2.42
N ALA A 68 -5.24 -21.09 3.36
CA ALA A 68 -4.05 -21.93 3.42
C ALA A 68 -4.40 -23.34 3.94
N ALA A 69 -3.65 -24.35 3.48
CA ALA A 69 -3.86 -25.75 3.84
C ALA A 69 -3.66 -26.06 5.33
N ALA A 70 -2.89 -25.24 6.05
CA ALA A 70 -2.62 -25.39 7.47
C ALA A 70 -2.90 -24.08 8.21
N SER A 71 -3.75 -24.16 9.23
CA SER A 71 -4.07 -23.06 10.12
C SER A 71 -3.77 -23.44 11.57
N PRO A 72 -3.33 -22.52 12.42
CA PRO A 72 -3.22 -22.76 13.86
C PRO A 72 -4.59 -23.08 14.47
N GLU A 73 -4.61 -23.75 15.61
CA GLU A 73 -5.85 -24.07 16.31
C GLU A 73 -6.63 -22.79 16.68
N GLY A 74 -7.92 -22.74 16.31
CA GLY A 74 -8.81 -21.60 16.56
C GLY A 74 -8.55 -20.38 15.69
N ALA A 75 -7.75 -20.52 14.63
CA ALA A 75 -7.47 -19.48 13.65
C ALA A 75 -7.82 -19.92 12.24
N ALA A 76 -7.97 -18.94 11.35
CA ALA A 76 -7.96 -19.18 9.90
C ALA A 76 -6.74 -18.49 9.29
N ARG A 77 -6.07 -19.18 8.36
CA ARG A 77 -4.94 -18.62 7.63
C ARG A 77 -5.29 -18.49 6.15
N PHE A 78 -5.01 -17.32 5.61
CA PHE A 78 -5.28 -16.94 4.24
C PHE A 78 -3.99 -16.58 3.52
N LEU A 79 -3.97 -16.83 2.21
CA LEU A 79 -2.87 -16.40 1.35
C LEU A 79 -3.19 -15.01 0.82
N LEU A 80 -2.23 -14.10 0.93
CA LEU A 80 -2.35 -12.76 0.36
C LEU A 80 -1.95 -12.78 -1.13
N PRO A 81 -2.70 -12.08 -2.00
CA PRO A 81 -2.31 -11.92 -3.39
C PRO A 81 -1.01 -11.12 -3.51
N GLU A 82 -0.34 -11.29 -4.65
CA GLU A 82 0.85 -10.50 -4.97
C GLU A 82 0.50 -9.00 -5.07
N GLY A 83 1.45 -8.14 -4.71
CA GLY A 83 1.25 -6.69 -4.78
C GLY A 83 0.54 -6.08 -3.57
N VAL A 84 0.13 -6.86 -2.57
CA VAL A 84 -0.36 -6.30 -1.29
C VAL A 84 0.81 -5.69 -0.53
N ILE A 85 0.72 -4.39 -0.25
CA ILE A 85 1.73 -3.65 0.53
C ILE A 85 1.34 -3.58 2.00
N ARG A 86 0.06 -3.30 2.29
CA ARG A 86 -0.45 -3.16 3.66
C ARG A 86 -1.90 -3.64 3.73
N ILE A 87 -2.25 -4.28 4.84
CA ILE A 87 -3.65 -4.54 5.17
C ILE A 87 -4.21 -3.31 5.89
N GLY A 88 -5.35 -2.83 5.44
CA GLY A 88 -6.02 -1.65 5.99
C GLY A 88 -7.11 -1.99 6.99
N ALA A 89 -7.97 -2.95 6.66
CA ALA A 89 -9.06 -3.40 7.52
C ALA A 89 -9.39 -4.88 7.25
N VAL A 90 -9.82 -5.58 8.28
CA VAL A 90 -10.33 -6.95 8.20
C VAL A 90 -11.57 -7.04 9.07
N SER A 91 -12.68 -7.46 8.51
CA SER A 91 -13.96 -7.59 9.21
C SER A 91 -14.71 -8.85 8.79
N ALA A 92 -15.48 -9.38 9.72
CA ALA A 92 -16.42 -10.47 9.47
C ALA A 92 -17.76 -10.15 10.14
N PRO A 93 -18.90 -10.64 9.61
CA PRO A 93 -20.23 -10.30 10.10
C PRO A 93 -20.48 -10.67 11.58
N GLU A 94 -19.84 -11.71 12.07
CA GLU A 94 -19.96 -12.19 13.44
C GLU A 94 -19.11 -11.44 14.47
N TRP A 95 -18.22 -10.56 14.02
CA TRP A 95 -17.36 -9.79 14.92
C TRP A 95 -18.02 -8.46 15.32
N GLU A 96 -17.84 -8.08 16.57
CA GLU A 96 -18.36 -6.80 17.06
C GLU A 96 -17.58 -5.58 16.51
N LYS A 97 -16.33 -5.82 16.10
CA LYS A 97 -15.40 -4.78 15.58
C LYS A 97 -14.51 -5.35 14.51
N GLU A 98 -13.90 -4.47 13.73
CA GLU A 98 -12.80 -4.82 12.84
C GLU A 98 -11.63 -5.42 13.61
N ALA A 99 -10.92 -6.34 12.96
CA ALA A 99 -9.76 -6.98 13.56
C ALA A 99 -8.61 -5.99 13.78
N PHE A 100 -7.95 -6.11 14.91
CA PHE A 100 -6.73 -5.38 15.19
C PHE A 100 -5.58 -5.98 14.38
N ILE A 101 -4.99 -5.18 13.49
CA ILE A 101 -3.95 -5.63 12.57
C ILE A 101 -2.59 -5.55 13.25
N VAL A 102 -1.88 -6.67 13.26
CA VAL A 102 -0.57 -6.82 13.89
C VAL A 102 0.39 -7.48 12.90
N THR A 103 1.61 -6.96 12.82
CA THR A 103 2.70 -7.66 12.13
C THR A 103 3.31 -8.71 13.04
N GLU A 104 3.57 -9.93 12.56
CA GLU A 104 4.04 -11.06 13.37
C GLU A 104 5.36 -10.80 14.12
N ALA A 105 6.23 -9.96 13.59
CA ALA A 105 7.56 -9.78 14.14
C ALA A 105 7.56 -9.00 15.47
N GLY A 106 7.73 -9.71 16.58
CA GLY A 106 8.08 -9.13 17.89
C GLY A 106 6.96 -8.36 18.59
N ASN A 107 5.71 -8.64 18.27
CA ASN A 107 4.56 -8.00 18.89
C ASN A 107 3.95 -8.90 19.98
N HIS A 108 3.77 -8.34 21.19
CA HIS A 108 3.13 -9.03 22.33
C HIS A 108 1.72 -9.57 21.98
N ASP A 109 0.95 -8.85 21.16
CA ASP A 109 -0.38 -9.29 20.74
C ASP A 109 -0.32 -10.52 19.81
N ALA A 110 0.76 -10.67 19.02
CA ALA A 110 1.00 -11.89 18.23
C ALA A 110 1.33 -13.08 19.14
N ASP A 111 2.21 -12.89 20.13
CA ASP A 111 2.60 -13.93 21.09
C ASP A 111 1.40 -14.39 21.94
N ALA A 112 0.50 -13.47 22.29
CA ALA A 112 -0.70 -13.76 23.04
C ALA A 112 -1.63 -14.76 22.33
N GLN A 113 -1.61 -14.80 20.99
CA GLN A 113 -2.47 -15.74 20.22
C GLN A 113 -2.06 -17.21 20.40
N SER A 114 -0.83 -17.47 20.80
CA SER A 114 -0.37 -18.83 21.14
C SER A 114 -0.97 -19.37 22.45
N ASN A 115 -1.44 -18.47 23.33
CA ASN A 115 -2.01 -18.83 24.62
C ASN A 115 -3.55 -18.95 24.50
N PRO A 116 -4.18 -20.14 24.71
CA PRO A 116 -5.62 -20.32 24.61
C PRO A 116 -6.46 -19.40 25.51
N PHE A 117 -5.91 -18.95 26.63
CA PHE A 117 -6.60 -18.09 27.60
C PHE A 117 -6.46 -16.58 27.29
N ALA A 118 -5.47 -16.20 26.48
CA ALA A 118 -5.22 -14.82 26.07
C ALA A 118 -5.56 -14.56 24.61
N ARG A 119 -5.99 -15.60 23.89
CA ARG A 119 -6.32 -15.53 22.47
C ARG A 119 -7.48 -14.59 22.21
N ALA A 120 -7.43 -13.93 21.06
CA ALA A 120 -8.48 -13.04 20.57
C ALA A 120 -9.86 -13.74 20.47
N GLY A 121 -10.91 -12.99 20.79
CA GLY A 121 -12.31 -13.42 20.67
C GLY A 121 -13.10 -12.49 19.75
N LEU A 122 -14.41 -12.75 19.61
CA LEU A 122 -15.31 -12.02 18.71
C LEU A 122 -15.40 -10.51 19.01
N CYS A 123 -15.21 -10.11 20.27
CA CYS A 123 -15.25 -8.70 20.67
C CYS A 123 -13.96 -7.94 20.32
N ARG A 124 -12.85 -8.65 20.15
CA ARG A 124 -11.55 -8.08 19.81
C ARG A 124 -10.78 -9.04 18.92
N PRO A 125 -11.19 -9.21 17.68
CA PRO A 125 -10.47 -10.07 16.75
C PRO A 125 -9.09 -9.47 16.43
N VAL A 126 -8.15 -10.36 16.07
CA VAL A 126 -6.76 -9.98 15.73
C VAL A 126 -6.40 -10.61 14.39
N ALA A 127 -5.80 -9.83 13.52
CA ALA A 127 -5.27 -10.23 12.24
C ALA A 127 -3.75 -10.09 12.23
N LEU A 128 -3.04 -11.23 12.19
CA LEU A 128 -1.59 -11.27 12.09
C LEU A 128 -1.17 -11.29 10.63
N VAL A 129 -0.39 -10.28 10.23
CA VAL A 129 0.12 -10.14 8.87
C VAL A 129 1.56 -10.62 8.83
N SER A 130 1.83 -11.62 8.00
CA SER A 130 3.15 -12.09 7.63
C SER A 130 3.43 -11.82 6.15
N ASP A 131 4.66 -12.08 5.67
CA ASP A 131 5.11 -11.73 4.31
C ASP A 131 4.15 -12.13 3.17
N ARG A 132 3.46 -13.27 3.31
CA ARG A 132 2.50 -13.78 2.31
C ARG A 132 1.23 -14.36 2.91
N GLY A 133 0.97 -14.09 4.16
CA GLY A 133 -0.15 -14.70 4.87
C GLY A 133 -0.85 -13.75 5.82
N LEU A 134 -2.13 -13.99 5.98
CA LEU A 134 -3.00 -13.33 6.95
C LEU A 134 -3.56 -14.41 7.86
N THR A 135 -3.18 -14.41 9.14
CA THR A 135 -3.71 -15.33 10.14
C THR A 135 -4.67 -14.58 11.05
N ILE A 136 -5.89 -15.06 11.17
CA ILE A 136 -6.99 -14.36 11.83
C ILE A 136 -7.47 -15.13 13.04
N TYR A 137 -7.63 -14.46 14.16
CA TYR A 137 -8.15 -14.94 15.42
C TYR A 137 -9.34 -14.09 15.91
N PRO A 138 -10.50 -14.71 16.25
CA PRO A 138 -10.86 -16.10 15.99
C PRO A 138 -11.07 -16.36 14.50
N ALA A 139 -11.01 -17.64 14.11
CA ALA A 139 -11.38 -18.02 12.74
C ALA A 139 -12.80 -17.53 12.42
N PRO A 140 -13.04 -16.89 11.27
CA PRO A 140 -14.38 -16.50 10.85
C PRO A 140 -15.24 -17.75 10.60
N GLU A 141 -16.53 -17.68 10.94
CA GLU A 141 -17.48 -18.78 10.71
C GLU A 141 -17.62 -19.08 9.22
N ASN A 142 -17.67 -18.02 8.41
CA ASN A 142 -17.70 -18.12 6.95
C ASN A 142 -16.62 -17.22 6.33
N PRO A 143 -15.51 -17.80 5.86
CA PRO A 143 -14.44 -17.05 5.21
C PRO A 143 -14.86 -16.26 3.97
N GLU A 144 -15.92 -16.69 3.27
CA GLU A 144 -16.41 -16.02 2.06
C GLU A 144 -17.13 -14.68 2.34
N THR A 145 -17.64 -14.51 3.56
CA THR A 145 -18.34 -13.27 3.98
C THR A 145 -17.41 -12.27 4.67
N MET A 146 -16.15 -12.65 4.84
CA MET A 146 -15.13 -11.77 5.40
C MET A 146 -14.74 -10.71 4.38
N THR A 147 -14.60 -9.49 4.82
CA THR A 147 -14.08 -8.36 4.01
C THR A 147 -12.67 -8.03 4.41
N VAL A 148 -11.78 -7.98 3.44
CA VAL A 148 -10.38 -7.57 3.63
C VAL A 148 -10.08 -6.41 2.70
N MET A 149 -9.71 -5.27 3.31
CA MET A 149 -9.27 -4.07 2.60
C MET A 149 -7.75 -3.97 2.64
N ALA A 150 -7.14 -3.75 1.50
CA ALA A 150 -5.69 -3.66 1.38
C ALA A 150 -5.23 -2.50 0.49
N VAL A 151 -4.02 -2.06 0.74
CA VAL A 151 -3.28 -1.16 -0.15
C VAL A 151 -2.48 -2.01 -1.11
N MET A 152 -2.74 -1.84 -2.40
CA MET A 152 -2.07 -2.56 -3.48
C MET A 152 -0.99 -1.69 -4.12
N GLU A 153 0.09 -2.30 -4.59
CA GLU A 153 1.15 -1.59 -5.30
C GLU A 153 0.63 -0.99 -6.62
N GLN A 154 -0.16 -1.76 -7.34
CA GLN A 154 -0.81 -1.36 -8.59
C GLN A 154 -2.22 -1.96 -8.64
N ASP A 155 -3.04 -1.46 -9.53
CA ASP A 155 -4.31 -2.11 -9.86
C ASP A 155 -4.09 -3.27 -10.86
N GLU A 156 -5.17 -4.00 -11.18
CA GLU A 156 -5.14 -5.11 -12.13
C GLU A 156 -4.67 -4.71 -13.54
N SER A 157 -4.75 -3.40 -13.88
CA SER A 157 -4.29 -2.84 -15.15
C SER A 157 -2.82 -2.39 -15.09
N GLY A 158 -2.12 -2.55 -13.96
CA GLY A 158 -0.77 -2.05 -13.76
C GLY A 158 -0.69 -0.52 -13.59
N CYS A 159 -1.81 0.13 -13.29
CA CYS A 159 -1.88 1.57 -13.09
C CYS A 159 -1.58 1.98 -11.64
N PHE A 160 -0.95 3.15 -11.49
CA PHE A 160 -0.73 3.76 -10.18
C PHE A 160 -2.04 4.34 -9.64
N ARG A 161 -2.38 4.01 -8.41
CA ARG A 161 -3.56 4.55 -7.72
C ARG A 161 -3.12 5.69 -6.81
N VAL A 162 -3.23 6.91 -7.29
CA VAL A 162 -2.80 8.11 -6.55
C VAL A 162 -4.03 8.90 -6.14
N THR A 163 -4.19 9.16 -4.84
CA THR A 163 -5.26 10.00 -4.30
C THR A 163 -4.83 11.47 -4.26
N GLY A 164 -5.81 12.37 -4.19
CA GLY A 164 -5.53 13.80 -4.00
C GLY A 164 -4.77 14.08 -2.70
N GLU A 165 -5.04 13.32 -1.65
CA GLU A 165 -4.36 13.43 -0.36
C GLU A 165 -2.91 12.97 -0.44
N MET A 166 -2.62 11.86 -1.14
CA MET A 166 -1.25 11.45 -1.43
C MET A 166 -0.49 12.56 -2.15
N MET A 167 -1.13 13.17 -3.16
CA MET A 167 -0.53 14.24 -3.93
C MET A 167 -0.27 15.51 -3.13
N ALA A 168 -1.06 15.80 -2.11
CA ALA A 168 -0.82 16.94 -1.23
C ALA A 168 0.49 16.77 -0.42
N HIS A 169 0.90 15.53 -0.16
CA HIS A 169 2.14 15.20 0.57
C HIS A 169 3.34 14.90 -0.36
N ALA A 170 3.15 14.96 -1.68
CA ALA A 170 4.26 14.77 -2.60
C ALA A 170 5.26 15.94 -2.50
N PRO A 171 6.57 15.68 -2.61
CA PRO A 171 7.58 16.71 -2.46
C PRO A 171 7.38 17.81 -3.53
N MET A 172 7.32 19.05 -3.10
CA MET A 172 7.45 20.20 -3.96
C MET A 172 8.93 20.57 -4.02
N ILE A 173 9.58 20.34 -5.14
CA ILE A 173 10.94 20.83 -5.33
C ILE A 173 10.81 22.30 -5.77
N SER A 174 11.04 23.21 -4.83
CA SER A 174 11.29 24.61 -5.16
C SER A 174 12.68 24.68 -5.77
N ILE A 175 12.78 24.73 -7.08
CA ILE A 175 14.02 25.11 -7.74
C ILE A 175 14.19 26.61 -7.45
N HIS A 176 14.88 26.95 -6.37
CA HIS A 176 15.43 28.27 -6.23
C HIS A 176 16.65 28.34 -7.17
N PRO A 177 16.63 29.15 -8.23
CA PRO A 177 17.86 29.44 -8.94
C PRO A 177 18.79 30.10 -7.94
N GLU A 178 19.87 29.42 -7.57
CA GLU A 178 20.96 30.08 -6.85
C GLU A 178 21.38 31.29 -7.68
N LYS A 179 21.13 32.46 -7.11
CA LYS A 179 21.71 33.70 -7.64
C LYS A 179 23.22 33.60 -7.43
N THR A 180 23.92 33.10 -8.43
CA THR A 180 25.37 33.23 -8.53
C THR A 180 25.68 34.74 -8.56
N LYS A 181 26.31 35.23 -7.49
CA LYS A 181 26.92 36.56 -7.42
C LYS A 181 28.24 36.54 -8.13
#